data_c214c556093e46c2294d2f8a11fa5cad
#
_entry.id   c214c556093e46c2294d2f8a11fa5cad
#
_cell.length_a   1.000
_cell.length_b   1.000
_cell.length_c   1.000
_cell.angle_alpha   90.00
_cell.angle_beta   90.00
_cell.angle_gamma   90.00
#
_symmetry.space_group_name_H-M   'P 1'
#
loop_
_entity.id
_entity.type
_entity.pdbx_description
1 polymer ?
#
loop_
_entity_poly.entity_id
_entity_poly.type
_entity_poly.pdbx_seq_one_letter_code
_entity_poly.pdbx_strand_id
1 'polypeptide(L)'
;VCLNIVNKLIRRIKTNIEYLERSLLMSLNLKNMSTETRNQNTMNLDIMTPLEVVTVMNQEDAKVPAAITPALPNIAQCVTWAIESIENGGRIIYMGAGTSGRLGVLDAVECPPTFGVAPEVVVGLIAGGEKAFVKAVEGAEDSRELGRQDLVDINLEARDIVIGIAASGRTPYVLGGLAYAQEVGCHTVGISCNPGSAVGAAAELAIEVVPGPECLTGSTRLKSGTCQKLILNMIS
;
A
#
# COMPACT_ATOMS: atom_id res chain seq x y z
N VAL A 1 -21.24 -38.28 26.29
CA VAL A 1 -21.03 -38.31 24.82
C VAL A 1 -21.87 -37.24 24.11
N CYS A 2 -23.22 -37.20 24.34
CA CYS A 2 -24.11 -36.22 23.68
C CYS A 2 -23.73 -34.75 23.96
N LEU A 3 -23.35 -34.39 25.19
CA LEU A 3 -23.01 -33.00 25.58
C LEU A 3 -21.73 -32.50 24.84
N ASN A 4 -20.76 -33.38 24.63
CA ASN A 4 -19.53 -33.07 23.86
C ASN A 4 -19.80 -32.84 22.36
N ILE A 5 -20.74 -33.58 21.80
CA ILE A 5 -21.12 -33.43 20.37
C ILE A 5 -21.86 -32.09 20.21
N VAL A 6 -22.79 -31.77 21.09
CA VAL A 6 -23.55 -30.51 21.07
C VAL A 6 -22.60 -29.30 21.22
N ASN A 7 -21.68 -29.36 22.19
CA ASN A 7 -20.68 -28.27 22.38
C ASN A 7 -19.73 -28.08 21.16
N LYS A 8 -19.37 -29.20 20.51
CA LYS A 8 -18.55 -29.14 19.28
C LYS A 8 -19.35 -28.54 18.11
N LEU A 9 -20.64 -28.86 18.03
CA LEU A 9 -21.54 -28.28 17.00
C LEU A 9 -21.76 -26.78 17.23
N ILE A 10 -21.99 -26.35 18.47
CA ILE A 10 -22.17 -24.94 18.84
C ILE A 10 -20.92 -24.13 18.53
N ARG A 11 -19.72 -24.66 18.85
CA ARG A 11 -18.44 -23.98 18.48
C ARG A 11 -18.28 -23.82 16.96
N ARG A 12 -18.60 -24.87 16.20
CA ARG A 12 -18.52 -24.83 14.72
C ARG A 12 -19.51 -23.84 14.11
N ILE A 13 -20.72 -23.74 14.67
CA ILE A 13 -21.72 -22.76 14.25
C ILE A 13 -21.26 -21.34 14.58
N LYS A 14 -20.73 -21.07 15.77
CA LYS A 14 -20.17 -19.77 16.14
C LYS A 14 -19.03 -19.34 15.20
N THR A 15 -18.07 -20.22 14.94
CA THR A 15 -16.97 -19.94 14.00
C THR A 15 -17.47 -19.63 12.60
N ASN A 16 -18.48 -20.35 12.11
CA ASN A 16 -19.08 -20.09 10.81
C ASN A 16 -19.86 -18.76 10.77
N ILE A 17 -20.56 -18.39 11.84
CA ILE A 17 -21.25 -17.11 11.94
C ILE A 17 -20.24 -15.96 11.95
N GLU A 18 -19.18 -16.03 12.76
CA GLU A 18 -18.10 -15.04 12.80
C GLU A 18 -17.40 -14.90 11.44
N TYR A 19 -17.19 -16.02 10.74
CA TYR A 19 -16.63 -16.00 9.38
C TYR A 19 -17.58 -15.31 8.38
N LEU A 20 -18.87 -15.61 8.44
CA LEU A 20 -19.89 -14.99 7.57
C LEU A 20 -20.07 -13.50 7.88
N GLU A 21 -20.07 -13.10 9.15
CA GLU A 21 -20.12 -11.69 9.55
C GLU A 21 -18.88 -10.92 9.09
N ARG A 22 -17.68 -11.48 9.26
CA ARG A 22 -16.44 -10.90 8.74
C ARG A 22 -16.44 -10.79 7.21
N SER A 23 -16.91 -11.84 6.52
CA SER A 23 -17.05 -11.84 5.06
C SER A 23 -18.04 -10.80 4.57
N LEU A 24 -19.18 -10.64 5.26
CA LEU A 24 -20.20 -9.64 4.95
C LEU A 24 -19.70 -8.21 5.22
N LEU A 25 -19.04 -7.97 6.36
CA LEU A 25 -18.42 -6.69 6.70
C LEU A 25 -17.29 -6.34 5.71
N MET A 26 -16.46 -7.31 5.30
CA MET A 26 -15.47 -7.12 4.24
C MET A 26 -16.13 -6.74 2.91
N SER A 27 -17.20 -7.42 2.51
CA SER A 27 -17.92 -7.14 1.25
C SER A 27 -18.60 -5.78 1.25
N LEU A 28 -19.11 -5.33 2.40
CA LEU A 28 -19.72 -4.00 2.58
C LEU A 28 -18.66 -2.89 2.53
N ASN A 29 -17.48 -3.11 3.09
CA ASN A 29 -16.36 -2.17 3.00
C ASN A 29 -15.79 -2.05 1.58
N LEU A 30 -15.74 -3.14 0.81
CA LEU A 30 -15.26 -3.14 -0.58
C LEU A 30 -16.10 -2.24 -1.50
N LYS A 31 -17.43 -2.23 -1.32
CA LYS A 31 -18.34 -1.43 -2.16
C LYS A 31 -18.11 0.08 -2.06
N ASN A 32 -17.53 0.54 -0.95
CA ASN A 32 -17.27 1.96 -0.70
C ASN A 32 -15.85 2.40 -1.09
N MET A 33 -15.01 1.46 -1.55
CA MET A 33 -13.63 1.79 -1.94
C MET A 33 -13.57 2.25 -3.39
N SER A 34 -12.96 3.40 -3.64
CA SER A 34 -12.81 3.96 -4.98
C SER A 34 -12.05 3.02 -5.93
N THR A 35 -11.06 2.26 -5.39
CA THR A 35 -10.28 1.27 -6.14
C THR A 35 -11.10 0.06 -6.61
N GLU A 36 -12.25 -0.22 -5.96
CA GLU A 36 -13.10 -1.38 -6.24
C GLU A 36 -14.38 -1.02 -7.01
N THR A 37 -14.65 0.29 -7.18
CA THR A 37 -15.81 0.74 -7.95
C THR A 37 -15.55 0.66 -9.45
N ARG A 38 -16.63 0.50 -10.25
CA ARG A 38 -16.54 0.49 -11.71
C ARG A 38 -16.36 1.89 -12.26
N ASN A 39 -15.45 2.04 -13.21
CA ASN A 39 -15.27 3.27 -13.95
C ASN A 39 -16.37 3.40 -15.02
N GLN A 40 -17.17 4.46 -14.94
CA GLN A 40 -18.30 4.68 -15.87
C GLN A 40 -17.84 4.92 -17.31
N ASN A 41 -16.62 5.44 -17.52
CA ASN A 41 -16.06 5.71 -18.83
C ASN A 41 -15.55 4.46 -19.54
N THR A 42 -15.44 3.32 -18.82
CA THR A 42 -14.89 2.07 -19.36
C THR A 42 -15.85 0.88 -19.24
N MET A 43 -17.15 1.16 -19.10
CA MET A 43 -18.18 0.10 -18.99
C MET A 43 -18.27 -0.79 -20.22
N ASN A 44 -17.90 -0.26 -21.39
CA ASN A 44 -17.96 -0.95 -22.68
C ASN A 44 -16.54 -1.28 -23.22
N LEU A 45 -15.56 -1.46 -22.33
CA LEU A 45 -14.15 -1.64 -22.69
C LEU A 45 -13.92 -2.84 -23.65
N ASP A 46 -14.74 -3.88 -23.51
CA ASP A 46 -14.71 -5.12 -24.29
C ASP A 46 -15.12 -4.97 -25.76
N ILE A 47 -15.86 -3.90 -26.10
CA ILE A 47 -16.32 -3.62 -27.47
C ILE A 47 -15.65 -2.38 -28.08
N MET A 48 -14.75 -1.72 -27.35
CA MET A 48 -13.98 -0.57 -27.84
C MET A 48 -12.88 -1.00 -28.81
N THR A 49 -12.62 -0.16 -29.82
CA THR A 49 -11.44 -0.30 -30.67
C THR A 49 -10.16 -0.03 -29.87
N PRO A 50 -8.99 -0.52 -30.29
CA PRO A 50 -7.71 -0.21 -29.60
C PRO A 50 -7.47 1.29 -29.39
N LEU A 51 -7.82 2.13 -30.37
CA LEU A 51 -7.65 3.58 -30.25
C LEU A 51 -8.58 4.18 -29.17
N GLU A 52 -9.82 3.73 -29.08
CA GLU A 52 -10.75 4.16 -28.03
C GLU A 52 -10.27 3.73 -26.64
N VAL A 53 -9.77 2.48 -26.50
CA VAL A 53 -9.22 2.00 -25.24
C VAL A 53 -8.06 2.86 -24.78
N VAL A 54 -7.03 3.09 -25.61
CA VAL A 54 -5.87 3.90 -25.19
C VAL A 54 -6.22 5.35 -24.97
N THR A 55 -7.21 5.88 -25.71
CA THR A 55 -7.71 7.24 -25.53
C THR A 55 -8.38 7.42 -24.17
N VAL A 56 -9.31 6.54 -23.81
CA VAL A 56 -9.99 6.62 -22.50
C VAL A 56 -9.02 6.39 -21.35
N MET A 57 -8.07 5.48 -21.49
CA MET A 57 -7.04 5.27 -20.47
C MET A 57 -6.19 6.52 -20.28
N ASN A 58 -5.71 7.16 -21.35
CA ASN A 58 -4.94 8.39 -21.25
C ASN A 58 -5.74 9.54 -20.59
N GLN A 59 -7.03 9.66 -20.91
CA GLN A 59 -7.91 10.65 -20.28
C GLN A 59 -8.13 10.38 -18.79
N GLU A 60 -8.19 9.12 -18.38
CA GLU A 60 -8.29 8.73 -16.98
C GLU A 60 -6.97 8.99 -16.24
N ASP A 61 -5.82 8.66 -16.84
CA ASP A 61 -4.50 8.87 -16.26
C ASP A 61 -4.18 10.37 -16.08
N ALA A 62 -4.67 11.23 -16.98
CA ALA A 62 -4.52 12.68 -16.86
C ALA A 62 -5.15 13.30 -15.60
N LYS A 63 -6.03 12.55 -14.91
CA LYS A 63 -6.65 12.99 -13.65
C LYS A 63 -5.73 12.80 -12.43
N VAL A 64 -4.71 11.95 -12.54
CA VAL A 64 -3.87 11.55 -11.41
C VAL A 64 -3.10 12.72 -10.79
N PRO A 65 -2.41 13.59 -11.56
CA PRO A 65 -1.70 14.73 -10.97
C PRO A 65 -2.62 15.68 -10.18
N ALA A 66 -3.81 15.95 -10.70
CA ALA A 66 -4.79 16.80 -10.02
C ALA A 66 -5.31 16.16 -8.71
N ALA A 67 -5.46 14.82 -8.68
CA ALA A 67 -5.87 14.10 -7.49
C ALA A 67 -4.83 14.15 -6.36
N ILE A 68 -3.54 14.35 -6.66
CA ILE A 68 -2.46 14.46 -5.68
C ILE A 68 -2.46 15.84 -5.01
N THR A 69 -2.91 16.90 -5.70
CA THR A 69 -2.82 18.28 -5.22
C THR A 69 -3.30 18.47 -3.77
N PRO A 70 -4.43 17.92 -3.31
CA PRO A 70 -4.87 18.08 -1.93
C PRO A 70 -3.93 17.45 -0.89
N ALA A 71 -3.12 16.45 -1.28
CA ALA A 71 -2.21 15.74 -0.38
C ALA A 71 -0.81 16.38 -0.29
N LEU A 72 -0.51 17.41 -1.10
CA LEU A 72 0.80 18.07 -1.11
C LEU A 72 1.31 18.51 0.26
N PRO A 73 0.49 19.06 1.18
CA PRO A 73 0.96 19.40 2.54
C PRO A 73 1.47 18.18 3.32
N ASN A 74 0.79 17.03 3.22
CA ASN A 74 1.20 15.80 3.89
C ASN A 74 2.44 15.18 3.21
N ILE A 75 2.55 15.29 1.89
CA ILE A 75 3.76 14.88 1.17
C ILE A 75 4.96 15.74 1.61
N ALA A 76 4.79 17.06 1.72
CA ALA A 76 5.83 17.97 2.20
C ALA A 76 6.25 17.65 3.66
N GLN A 77 5.32 17.28 4.53
CA GLN A 77 5.66 16.85 5.88
C GLN A 77 6.46 15.52 5.87
N CYS A 78 6.10 14.58 5.01
CA CYS A 78 6.87 13.34 4.82
C CYS A 78 8.30 13.63 4.36
N VAL A 79 8.48 14.56 3.40
CA VAL A 79 9.80 15.02 2.95
C VAL A 79 10.61 15.63 4.10
N THR A 80 9.98 16.45 4.95
CA THR A 80 10.64 17.02 6.13
C THR A 80 11.17 15.92 7.04
N TRP A 81 10.37 14.92 7.37
CA TRP A 81 10.81 13.80 8.21
C TRP A 81 11.86 12.91 7.53
N ALA A 82 11.80 12.76 6.20
CA ALA A 82 12.83 12.04 5.44
C ALA A 82 14.19 12.75 5.51
N ILE A 83 14.21 14.08 5.38
CA ILE A 83 15.40 14.91 5.55
C ILE A 83 15.96 14.76 6.96
N GLU A 84 15.13 14.93 7.99
CA GLU A 84 15.51 14.77 9.40
C GLU A 84 16.10 13.37 9.68
N SER A 85 15.50 12.33 9.11
CA SER A 85 16.00 10.95 9.23
C SER A 85 17.42 10.82 8.64
N ILE A 86 17.63 11.29 7.41
CA ILE A 86 18.94 11.21 6.73
C ILE A 86 19.99 12.05 7.47
N GLU A 87 19.68 13.26 7.91
CA GLU A 87 20.60 14.15 8.65
C GLU A 87 21.05 13.52 9.99
N ASN A 88 20.19 12.71 10.62
CA ASN A 88 20.50 11.97 11.82
C ASN A 88 21.16 10.58 11.57
N GLY A 89 21.52 10.29 10.33
CA GLY A 89 22.15 9.03 9.92
C GLY A 89 21.15 7.85 9.91
N GLY A 90 19.85 8.14 9.78
CA GLY A 90 18.79 7.16 9.53
C GLY A 90 18.59 6.91 8.03
N ARG A 91 17.51 6.20 7.70
CA ARG A 91 17.19 5.73 6.35
C ARG A 91 15.75 6.04 5.98
N ILE A 92 15.46 6.13 4.68
CA ILE A 92 14.10 6.07 4.15
C ILE A 92 13.79 4.62 3.82
N ILE A 93 12.73 4.06 4.41
CA ILE A 93 12.34 2.66 4.21
C ILE A 93 10.95 2.62 3.60
N TYR A 94 10.87 2.24 2.33
CA TYR A 94 9.62 1.94 1.66
C TYR A 94 9.22 0.49 1.92
N MET A 95 7.94 0.23 2.19
CA MET A 95 7.42 -1.13 2.28
C MET A 95 6.05 -1.26 1.64
N GLY A 96 5.84 -2.36 0.91
CA GLY A 96 4.58 -2.61 0.23
C GLY A 96 4.48 -4.02 -0.32
N ALA A 97 3.31 -4.35 -0.90
CA ALA A 97 3.08 -5.61 -1.58
C ALA A 97 2.77 -5.39 -3.06
N GLY A 98 3.04 -6.38 -3.91
CA GLY A 98 2.71 -6.34 -5.33
C GLY A 98 3.29 -5.12 -6.03
N THR A 99 2.46 -4.36 -6.75
CA THR A 99 2.86 -3.14 -7.46
C THR A 99 3.41 -2.07 -6.52
N SER A 100 2.77 -1.85 -5.35
CA SER A 100 3.21 -0.85 -4.38
C SER A 100 4.62 -1.14 -3.85
N GLY A 101 4.92 -2.41 -3.51
CA GLY A 101 6.26 -2.82 -3.10
C GLY A 101 7.28 -2.67 -4.22
N ARG A 102 6.91 -3.01 -5.48
CA ARG A 102 7.80 -2.83 -6.65
C ARG A 102 8.14 -1.37 -6.89
N LEU A 103 7.19 -0.44 -6.70
CA LEU A 103 7.43 0.99 -6.84
C LEU A 103 8.39 1.51 -5.76
N GLY A 104 8.25 1.06 -4.50
CA GLY A 104 9.18 1.39 -3.44
C GLY A 104 10.61 0.88 -3.72
N VAL A 105 10.73 -0.37 -4.19
CA VAL A 105 12.03 -0.92 -4.60
C VAL A 105 12.60 -0.16 -5.80
N LEU A 106 11.77 0.16 -6.81
CA LEU A 106 12.20 0.92 -7.99
C LEU A 106 12.78 2.28 -7.58
N ASP A 107 12.07 3.02 -6.73
CA ASP A 107 12.51 4.33 -6.25
C ASP A 107 13.84 4.22 -5.47
N ALA A 108 13.95 3.25 -4.57
CA ALA A 108 15.14 3.01 -3.77
C ALA A 108 16.39 2.70 -4.61
N VAL A 109 16.27 1.86 -5.66
CA VAL A 109 17.43 1.47 -6.49
C VAL A 109 17.90 2.58 -7.44
N GLU A 110 17.07 3.58 -7.69
CA GLU A 110 17.42 4.74 -8.52
C GLU A 110 18.13 5.85 -7.72
N CYS A 111 18.07 5.84 -6.38
CA CYS A 111 18.71 6.86 -5.54
C CYS A 111 20.25 6.83 -5.61
N PRO A 112 20.95 5.67 -5.53
CA PRO A 112 22.40 5.63 -5.65
C PRO A 112 22.95 6.22 -6.97
N PRO A 113 22.49 5.83 -8.16
CA PRO A 113 23.00 6.39 -9.40
C PRO A 113 22.61 7.86 -9.61
N THR A 114 21.50 8.32 -9.04
CA THR A 114 21.00 9.69 -9.21
C THR A 114 21.71 10.67 -8.27
N PHE A 115 21.85 10.30 -7.00
CA PHE A 115 22.31 11.20 -5.93
C PHE A 115 23.69 10.84 -5.38
N GLY A 116 24.29 9.71 -5.78
CA GLY A 116 25.59 9.26 -5.29
C GLY A 116 25.57 8.80 -3.83
N VAL A 117 24.40 8.45 -3.29
CA VAL A 117 24.23 7.94 -1.93
C VAL A 117 24.51 6.44 -1.85
N ALA A 118 24.81 5.92 -0.65
CA ALA A 118 24.94 4.48 -0.44
C ALA A 118 23.57 3.78 -0.60
N PRO A 119 23.53 2.52 -1.10
CA PRO A 119 22.27 1.78 -1.32
C PRO A 119 21.44 1.59 -0.06
N GLU A 120 22.06 1.68 1.12
CA GLU A 120 21.42 1.52 2.42
C GLU A 120 20.64 2.75 2.86
N VAL A 121 20.84 3.93 2.24
CA VAL A 121 20.18 5.19 2.64
C VAL A 121 18.69 5.18 2.28
N VAL A 122 18.33 4.57 1.15
CA VAL A 122 16.93 4.37 0.75
C VAL A 122 16.70 2.89 0.49
N VAL A 123 15.82 2.27 1.25
CA VAL A 123 15.58 0.82 1.23
C VAL A 123 14.17 0.53 0.76
N GLY A 124 14.01 -0.38 -0.16
CA GLY A 124 12.70 -0.87 -0.64
C GLY A 124 12.43 -2.30 -0.18
N LEU A 125 11.37 -2.50 0.59
CA LEU A 125 10.89 -3.81 1.03
C LEU A 125 9.62 -4.21 0.28
N ILE A 126 9.59 -5.43 -0.21
CA ILE A 126 8.42 -6.00 -0.89
C ILE A 126 7.99 -7.29 -0.21
N ALA A 127 6.70 -7.43 0.09
CA ALA A 127 6.14 -8.64 0.68
C ALA A 127 6.53 -9.90 -0.14
N GLY A 128 7.20 -10.87 0.51
CA GLY A 128 7.76 -12.05 -0.12
C GLY A 128 9.20 -11.89 -0.62
N GLY A 129 9.85 -10.76 -0.32
CA GLY A 129 11.27 -10.51 -0.59
C GLY A 129 11.61 -10.34 -2.07
N GLU A 130 12.89 -10.37 -2.43
CA GLU A 130 13.40 -10.12 -3.78
C GLU A 130 12.69 -10.95 -4.88
N LYS A 131 12.32 -12.18 -4.59
CA LYS A 131 11.61 -13.06 -5.55
C LYS A 131 10.26 -12.47 -5.96
N ALA A 132 9.60 -11.74 -5.06
CA ALA A 132 8.30 -11.12 -5.31
C ALA A 132 8.38 -9.93 -6.27
N PHE A 133 9.57 -9.38 -6.51
CA PHE A 133 9.77 -8.34 -7.52
C PHE A 133 9.47 -8.88 -8.93
N VAL A 134 9.93 -10.07 -9.24
CA VAL A 134 9.79 -10.71 -10.56
C VAL A 134 8.55 -11.59 -10.65
N LYS A 135 8.26 -12.38 -9.59
CA LYS A 135 7.17 -13.35 -9.57
C LYS A 135 6.34 -13.18 -8.28
N ALA A 136 5.03 -13.00 -8.43
CA ALA A 136 4.14 -12.86 -7.28
C ALA A 136 4.31 -14.04 -6.30
N VAL A 137 4.39 -13.72 -5.00
CA VAL A 137 4.42 -14.69 -3.91
C VAL A 137 3.06 -14.61 -3.22
N GLU A 138 2.24 -15.64 -3.41
CA GLU A 138 0.90 -15.69 -2.84
C GLU A 138 0.94 -15.70 -1.30
N GLY A 139 -0.01 -15.01 -0.67
CA GLY A 139 -0.16 -14.94 0.79
C GLY A 139 0.86 -14.07 1.53
N ALA A 140 1.93 -13.59 0.88
CA ALA A 140 2.91 -12.74 1.54
C ALA A 140 2.32 -11.39 1.97
N GLU A 141 1.39 -10.83 1.20
CA GLU A 141 0.72 -9.57 1.50
C GLU A 141 -0.24 -9.65 2.71
N ASP A 142 -0.72 -10.88 3.04
CA ASP A 142 -1.68 -11.11 4.12
C ASP A 142 -1.02 -11.29 5.50
N SER A 143 0.32 -11.37 5.56
CA SER A 143 1.06 -11.61 6.79
C SER A 143 1.55 -10.33 7.44
N ARG A 144 0.95 -9.95 8.57
CA ARG A 144 1.45 -8.87 9.45
C ARG A 144 2.81 -9.20 10.03
N GLU A 145 3.01 -10.47 10.39
CA GLU A 145 4.26 -10.94 10.98
C GLU A 145 5.44 -10.81 10.00
N LEU A 146 5.21 -11.11 8.72
CA LEU A 146 6.23 -10.91 7.69
C LEU A 146 6.63 -9.43 7.58
N GLY A 147 5.66 -8.50 7.61
CA GLY A 147 5.96 -7.07 7.56
C GLY A 147 6.79 -6.59 8.76
N ARG A 148 6.53 -7.13 9.95
CA ARG A 148 7.36 -6.92 11.14
C ARG A 148 8.76 -7.51 10.95
N GLN A 149 8.84 -8.76 10.51
CA GLN A 149 10.11 -9.50 10.39
C GLN A 149 11.06 -8.84 9.39
N ASP A 150 10.56 -8.40 8.24
CA ASP A 150 11.39 -7.72 7.23
C ASP A 150 12.05 -6.45 7.79
N LEU A 151 11.39 -5.72 8.68
CA LEU A 151 11.97 -4.55 9.38
C LEU A 151 12.95 -4.96 10.48
N VAL A 152 12.70 -6.07 11.19
CA VAL A 152 13.65 -6.65 12.15
C VAL A 152 14.93 -7.06 11.44
N ASP A 153 14.82 -7.73 10.29
CA ASP A 153 15.95 -8.29 9.54
C ASP A 153 16.91 -7.19 9.02
N ILE A 154 16.37 -6.00 8.73
CA ILE A 154 17.19 -4.84 8.34
C ILE A 154 17.69 -4.01 9.55
N ASN A 155 17.46 -4.48 10.79
CA ASN A 155 17.81 -3.78 12.03
C ASN A 155 17.25 -2.34 12.03
N LEU A 156 15.91 -2.21 12.00
CA LEU A 156 15.22 -0.91 12.04
C LEU A 156 15.63 -0.12 13.28
N GLU A 157 15.96 1.16 13.12
CA GLU A 157 16.34 2.06 14.19
C GLU A 157 15.36 3.24 14.32
N ALA A 158 15.21 3.82 15.53
CA ALA A 158 14.28 4.92 15.79
C ALA A 158 14.51 6.19 14.93
N ARG A 159 15.70 6.36 14.38
CA ARG A 159 16.05 7.45 13.46
C ARG A 159 15.62 7.22 12.02
N ASP A 160 15.15 6.02 11.67
CA ASP A 160 14.62 5.70 10.34
C ASP A 160 13.20 6.27 10.16
N ILE A 161 12.79 6.50 8.92
CA ILE A 161 11.40 6.74 8.56
C ILE A 161 10.85 5.55 7.77
N VAL A 162 9.65 5.05 8.13
CA VAL A 162 9.00 3.93 7.45
C VAL A 162 7.77 4.42 6.70
N ILE A 163 7.75 4.20 5.39
CA ILE A 163 6.70 4.61 4.47
C ILE A 163 5.99 3.36 3.93
N GLY A 164 4.82 3.08 4.48
CA GLY A 164 3.97 1.96 4.07
C GLY A 164 3.10 2.31 2.86
N ILE A 165 3.17 1.53 1.79
CA ILE A 165 2.50 1.80 0.52
C ILE A 165 1.49 0.70 0.22
N ALA A 166 0.19 1.06 0.15
CA ALA A 166 -0.89 0.13 -0.15
C ALA A 166 -2.02 0.83 -0.91
N ALA A 167 -2.24 0.53 -2.18
CA ALA A 167 -3.29 1.16 -2.99
C ALA A 167 -4.69 1.01 -2.34
N SER A 168 -5.03 -0.19 -1.88
CA SER A 168 -6.27 -0.44 -1.14
C SER A 168 -6.29 0.18 0.25
N GLY A 169 -5.11 0.47 0.83
CA GLY A 169 -4.95 0.96 2.19
C GLY A 169 -5.23 -0.07 3.28
N ARG A 170 -5.20 -1.39 2.97
CA ARG A 170 -5.58 -2.47 3.91
C ARG A 170 -4.56 -3.57 4.07
N THR A 171 -3.49 -3.56 3.31
CA THR A 171 -2.51 -4.65 3.21
C THR A 171 -1.94 -5.04 4.57
N PRO A 172 -2.19 -6.27 5.07
CA PRO A 172 -1.76 -6.69 6.39
C PRO A 172 -0.24 -6.61 6.59
N TYR A 173 0.55 -6.96 5.58
CA TYR A 173 2.00 -6.80 5.59
C TYR A 173 2.43 -5.37 5.97
N VAL A 174 1.84 -4.36 5.33
CA VAL A 174 2.12 -2.95 5.60
C VAL A 174 1.68 -2.55 7.00
N LEU A 175 0.50 -2.99 7.42
CA LEU A 175 -0.02 -2.73 8.78
C LEU A 175 0.89 -3.32 9.86
N GLY A 176 1.44 -4.52 9.64
CA GLY A 176 2.37 -5.16 10.56
C GLY A 176 3.69 -4.41 10.68
N GLY A 177 4.24 -3.94 9.56
CA GLY A 177 5.47 -3.15 9.54
C GLY A 177 5.30 -1.78 10.20
N LEU A 178 4.22 -1.03 9.87
CA LEU A 178 3.95 0.26 10.49
C LEU A 178 3.79 0.15 12.02
N ALA A 179 3.09 -0.88 12.50
CA ALA A 179 2.95 -1.12 13.93
C ALA A 179 4.31 -1.35 14.61
N TYR A 180 5.18 -2.16 13.99
CA TYR A 180 6.53 -2.38 14.53
C TYR A 180 7.40 -1.13 14.46
N ALA A 181 7.33 -0.35 13.38
CA ALA A 181 8.07 0.90 13.25
C ALA A 181 7.71 1.89 14.36
N GLN A 182 6.43 1.97 14.75
CA GLN A 182 5.99 2.77 15.88
C GLN A 182 6.50 2.23 17.24
N GLU A 183 6.55 0.91 17.43
CA GLU A 183 7.15 0.29 18.62
C GLU A 183 8.63 0.67 18.78
N VAL A 184 9.37 0.77 17.67
CA VAL A 184 10.79 1.19 17.62
C VAL A 184 10.95 2.70 17.84
N GLY A 185 9.92 3.49 17.54
CA GLY A 185 9.92 4.96 17.67
C GLY A 185 10.25 5.71 16.39
N CYS A 186 10.08 5.08 15.22
CA CYS A 186 10.27 5.70 13.92
C CYS A 186 9.10 6.62 13.56
N HIS A 187 9.33 7.65 12.75
CA HIS A 187 8.25 8.30 12.01
C HIS A 187 7.63 7.30 11.01
N THR A 188 6.31 7.28 10.95
CA THR A 188 5.56 6.39 10.08
C THR A 188 4.62 7.13 9.15
N VAL A 189 4.64 6.76 7.88
CA VAL A 189 3.78 7.34 6.82
C VAL A 189 3.00 6.24 6.14
N GLY A 190 1.71 6.46 5.93
CA GLY A 190 0.84 5.54 5.19
C GLY A 190 0.36 6.15 3.89
N ILE A 191 0.72 5.56 2.73
CA ILE A 191 0.28 5.99 1.40
C ILE A 191 -0.82 5.06 0.91
N SER A 192 -2.01 5.62 0.59
CA SER A 192 -3.14 4.86 0.05
C SER A 192 -3.89 5.59 -1.05
N CYS A 193 -4.72 4.84 -1.81
CA CYS A 193 -5.59 5.40 -2.86
C CYS A 193 -7.08 5.35 -2.48
N ASN A 194 -7.36 5.24 -1.19
CA ASN A 194 -8.71 5.31 -0.61
C ASN A 194 -8.69 6.22 0.63
N PRO A 195 -9.75 7.01 0.86
CA PRO A 195 -9.84 7.86 2.04
C PRO A 195 -10.17 7.03 3.29
N GLY A 196 -9.69 7.47 4.45
CA GLY A 196 -9.94 6.79 5.74
C GLY A 196 -9.42 5.35 5.77
N SER A 197 -8.29 5.12 5.17
CA SER A 197 -7.69 3.80 5.02
C SER A 197 -7.13 3.26 6.35
N ALA A 198 -7.12 1.93 6.50
CA ALA A 198 -6.50 1.30 7.68
C ALA A 198 -4.99 1.59 7.77
N VAL A 199 -4.30 1.68 6.63
CA VAL A 199 -2.88 2.03 6.56
C VAL A 199 -2.65 3.49 6.94
N GLY A 200 -3.52 4.42 6.50
CA GLY A 200 -3.47 5.81 6.92
C GLY A 200 -3.75 5.98 8.42
N ALA A 201 -4.74 5.26 8.95
CA ALA A 201 -5.08 5.29 10.38
C ALA A 201 -4.00 4.62 11.27
N ALA A 202 -3.21 3.70 10.73
CA ALA A 202 -2.12 3.02 11.44
C ALA A 202 -0.81 3.79 11.40
N ALA A 203 -0.67 4.84 10.61
CA ALA A 203 0.51 5.65 10.50
C ALA A 203 0.36 6.96 11.28
N GLU A 204 1.47 7.60 11.62
CA GLU A 204 1.50 8.95 12.21
C GLU A 204 1.05 10.01 11.18
N LEU A 205 1.39 9.81 9.90
CA LEU A 205 1.00 10.67 8.79
C LEU A 205 0.33 9.86 7.69
N ALA A 206 -0.86 10.26 7.28
CA ALA A 206 -1.57 9.67 6.16
C ALA A 206 -1.42 10.50 4.88
N ILE A 207 -1.02 9.88 3.78
CA ILE A 207 -1.06 10.44 2.43
C ILE A 207 -2.12 9.66 1.65
N GLU A 208 -3.34 10.16 1.65
CA GLU A 208 -4.49 9.53 1.02
C GLU A 208 -4.88 10.28 -0.25
N VAL A 209 -4.66 9.65 -1.41
CA VAL A 209 -4.95 10.25 -2.72
C VAL A 209 -5.93 9.36 -3.47
N VAL A 210 -7.05 9.93 -3.91
CA VAL A 210 -8.12 9.19 -4.57
C VAL A 210 -8.13 9.51 -6.08
N PRO A 211 -7.41 8.75 -6.94
CA PRO A 211 -7.38 8.98 -8.38
C PRO A 211 -8.66 8.54 -9.10
N GLY A 212 -9.64 8.03 -8.35
CA GLY A 212 -10.89 7.48 -8.85
C GLY A 212 -10.78 6.03 -9.32
N PRO A 213 -11.91 5.46 -9.81
CA PRO A 213 -11.98 4.06 -10.25
C PRO A 213 -11.02 3.76 -11.40
N GLU A 214 -10.39 2.59 -11.36
CA GLU A 214 -9.49 2.13 -12.40
C GLU A 214 -10.21 1.86 -13.74
N CYS A 215 -9.51 2.02 -14.85
CA CYS A 215 -10.04 1.66 -16.17
C CYS A 215 -10.43 0.18 -16.26
N LEU A 216 -9.62 -0.67 -15.64
CA LEU A 216 -9.94 -2.08 -15.39
C LEU A 216 -10.17 -2.25 -13.90
N THR A 217 -11.40 -2.47 -13.49
CA THR A 217 -11.81 -2.53 -12.08
C THR A 217 -10.92 -3.47 -11.26
N GLY A 218 -10.44 -2.99 -10.12
CA GLY A 218 -9.55 -3.73 -9.21
C GLY A 218 -8.09 -3.79 -9.66
N SER A 219 -7.74 -3.29 -10.85
CA SER A 219 -6.35 -3.31 -11.34
C SER A 219 -5.55 -2.09 -10.86
N THR A 220 -5.24 -2.03 -9.58
CA THR A 220 -4.57 -0.90 -8.90
C THR A 220 -3.12 -0.64 -9.35
N ARG A 221 -2.58 -1.45 -10.28
CA ARG A 221 -1.31 -1.16 -10.97
C ARG A 221 -1.40 0.01 -11.95
N LEU A 222 -2.61 0.47 -12.33
CA LEU A 222 -2.87 1.53 -13.30
C LEU A 222 -2.81 2.91 -12.62
N LYS A 223 -3.93 3.63 -12.47
CA LYS A 223 -3.94 4.99 -11.89
C LYS A 223 -3.38 5.05 -10.46
N SER A 224 -3.73 4.07 -9.63
CA SER A 224 -3.21 4.00 -8.25
C SER A 224 -1.69 3.81 -8.25
N GLY A 225 -1.15 2.95 -9.11
CA GLY A 225 0.29 2.78 -9.30
C GLY A 225 0.96 4.06 -9.80
N THR A 226 0.37 4.73 -10.80
CA THR A 226 0.86 6.03 -11.31
C THR A 226 0.85 7.08 -10.21
N CYS A 227 -0.20 7.15 -9.40
CA CYS A 227 -0.31 8.04 -8.25
C CYS A 227 0.82 7.80 -7.24
N GLN A 228 1.02 6.54 -6.82
CA GLN A 228 2.10 6.17 -5.91
C GLN A 228 3.47 6.53 -6.47
N LYS A 229 3.73 6.25 -7.75
CA LYS A 229 5.00 6.60 -8.40
C LYS A 229 5.28 8.11 -8.37
N LEU A 230 4.26 8.94 -8.65
CA LEU A 230 4.40 10.39 -8.58
C LEU A 230 4.67 10.89 -7.15
N ILE A 231 4.06 10.27 -6.15
CA ILE A 231 4.29 10.62 -4.73
C ILE A 231 5.72 10.24 -4.32
N LEU A 232 6.19 9.04 -4.66
CA LEU A 232 7.56 8.61 -4.35
C LEU A 232 8.61 9.53 -4.99
N ASN A 233 8.43 9.93 -6.25
CA ASN A 233 9.29 10.90 -6.94
C ASN A 233 9.35 12.27 -6.25
N MET A 234 8.37 12.62 -5.41
CA MET A 234 8.37 13.88 -4.65
C MET A 234 9.08 13.73 -3.30
N ILE A 235 9.18 12.49 -2.80
CA ILE A 235 9.80 12.18 -1.51
C ILE A 235 11.31 12.00 -1.66
N SER A 236 11.74 11.24 -2.67
CA SER A 236 13.15 11.02 -2.99
C SER A 236 13.74 12.18 -3.78
#